data_c5b2efc89cda0576d037206299e51316
#
_entry.id   c5b2efc89cda0576d037206299e51316
#
_cell.length_a   1.000
_cell.length_b   1.000
_cell.length_c   1.000
_cell.angle_alpha   90.00
_cell.angle_beta   90.00
_cell.angle_gamma   90.00
#
_symmetry.space_group_name_H-M   'P 1'
#
loop_
_entity.id
_entity.type
_entity.pdbx_description
1 polymer ?
#
loop_
_entity_poly.entity_id
_entity_poly.type
_entity_poly.pdbx_seq_one_letter_code
_entity_poly.pdbx_strand_id
1 'polypeptide(L)'
;MEEAIFAAGCFWGVQFYFDQVPGVTKTEVGYTGGHTDNPSYEAVCTHTTGHAEAVRIEFNPKQVSYDKLLRQFFRMHDPTQLNRQGPDVGDSYRSAIFYKDENQKKLAQQIIDELNQSKYSGKIVTTLEPADKFWPAENYHQKFTERTGRGMCHIDYAPI
;
A
#
# COMPACT_ATOMS: atom_id res chain seq x y z
N MET A 1 7.97 0.60 -18.20
CA MET A 1 7.74 0.70 -16.75
C MET A 1 6.27 0.60 -16.43
N GLU A 2 5.93 -0.07 -15.38
CA GLU A 2 4.55 -0.20 -14.91
C GLU A 2 4.41 0.40 -13.52
N GLU A 3 3.17 0.64 -13.11
CA GLU A 3 2.85 1.22 -11.80
C GLU A 3 1.94 0.32 -11.00
N ALA A 4 2.17 0.29 -9.69
CA ALA A 4 1.28 -0.34 -8.72
C ALA A 4 1.03 0.65 -7.58
N ILE A 5 -0.19 0.63 -7.00
CA ILE A 5 -0.55 1.50 -5.89
C ILE A 5 -1.15 0.64 -4.78
N PHE A 6 -0.51 0.67 -3.63
CA PHE A 6 -0.91 -0.14 -2.47
C PHE A 6 -1.05 0.71 -1.21
N ALA A 7 -2.01 0.34 -0.37
CA ALA A 7 -2.18 0.89 0.97
C ALA A 7 -2.09 -0.26 1.99
N ALA A 8 -1.15 -0.16 2.90
CA ALA A 8 -0.86 -1.21 3.89
C ALA A 8 -0.58 -0.61 5.28
N GLY A 9 -1.32 0.42 5.67
CA GLY A 9 -1.10 1.15 6.91
C GLY A 9 -0.19 2.35 6.70
N CYS A 10 0.57 2.72 7.73
CA CYS A 10 1.46 3.88 7.65
C CYS A 10 2.42 3.77 6.46
N PHE A 11 2.39 4.77 5.58
CA PHE A 11 3.12 4.70 4.32
C PHE A 11 4.64 4.89 4.45
N TRP A 12 5.13 5.35 5.59
CA TRP A 12 6.58 5.52 5.80
C TRP A 12 7.32 4.19 5.69
N GLY A 13 6.89 3.20 6.46
CA GLY A 13 7.50 1.88 6.44
C GLY A 13 7.20 1.11 5.16
N VAL A 14 6.01 1.31 4.60
CA VAL A 14 5.62 0.67 3.33
C VAL A 14 6.54 1.13 2.20
N GLN A 15 6.82 2.43 2.11
CA GLN A 15 7.76 2.95 1.12
C GLN A 15 9.15 2.35 1.31
N PHE A 16 9.65 2.33 2.54
CA PHE A 16 10.97 1.78 2.85
C PHE A 16 11.08 0.31 2.44
N TYR A 17 10.02 -0.46 2.70
CA TYR A 17 9.97 -1.87 2.31
C TYR A 17 10.09 -2.04 0.80
N PHE A 18 9.25 -1.34 0.04
CA PHE A 18 9.24 -1.49 -1.42
C PHE A 18 10.50 -0.93 -2.09
N ASP A 19 11.14 0.07 -1.49
CA ASP A 19 12.41 0.59 -2.01
C ASP A 19 13.51 -0.49 -2.03
N GLN A 20 13.37 -1.53 -1.21
CA GLN A 20 14.34 -2.62 -1.14
C GLN A 20 14.02 -3.78 -2.09
N VAL A 21 12.89 -3.75 -2.78
CA VAL A 21 12.49 -4.83 -3.69
C VAL A 21 13.21 -4.68 -5.03
N PRO A 22 14.02 -5.67 -5.45
CA PRO A 22 14.67 -5.60 -6.77
C PRO A 22 13.64 -5.45 -7.89
N GLY A 23 13.89 -4.51 -8.79
CA GLY A 23 12.97 -4.21 -9.88
C GLY A 23 12.07 -3.02 -9.63
N VAL A 24 11.92 -2.58 -8.39
CA VAL A 24 11.26 -1.33 -8.05
C VAL A 24 12.23 -0.19 -8.32
N THR A 25 11.84 0.74 -9.18
CA THR A 25 12.73 1.82 -9.62
C THR A 25 12.42 3.15 -8.97
N LYS A 26 11.15 3.33 -8.50
CA LYS A 26 10.74 4.57 -7.85
C LYS A 26 9.54 4.31 -6.96
N THR A 27 9.48 4.99 -5.83
CA THR A 27 8.31 4.99 -4.94
C THR A 27 7.97 6.41 -4.55
N GLU A 28 6.67 6.64 -4.31
CA GLU A 28 6.17 7.93 -3.85
C GLU A 28 5.01 7.68 -2.90
N VAL A 29 5.04 8.29 -1.72
CA VAL A 29 3.93 8.19 -0.78
C VAL A 29 2.91 9.28 -1.04
N GLY A 30 1.64 8.99 -0.78
CA GLY A 30 0.57 9.93 -1.02
C GLY A 30 -0.76 9.45 -0.49
N TYR A 31 -1.81 10.11 -0.95
CA TYR A 31 -3.19 9.87 -0.51
C TYR A 31 -4.05 9.56 -1.71
N THR A 32 -4.91 8.55 -1.60
CA THR A 32 -5.79 8.17 -2.70
C THR A 32 -7.00 7.40 -2.19
N GLY A 33 -8.03 7.29 -3.03
CA GLY A 33 -9.23 6.52 -2.71
C GLY A 33 -10.29 7.29 -1.96
N GLY A 34 -10.06 8.55 -1.65
CA GLY A 34 -11.01 9.40 -0.93
C GLY A 34 -11.78 10.34 -1.84
N HIS A 35 -12.43 11.33 -1.22
CA HIS A 35 -13.35 12.23 -1.92
C HIS A 35 -12.94 13.70 -1.89
N THR A 36 -11.83 14.06 -1.23
CA THR A 36 -11.35 15.44 -1.16
C THR A 36 -10.20 15.67 -2.11
N ASP A 37 -10.08 16.90 -2.63
CA ASP A 37 -8.98 17.29 -3.51
C ASP A 37 -7.84 17.91 -2.69
N ASN A 38 -6.60 17.69 -3.13
CA ASN A 38 -5.39 18.24 -2.50
C ASN A 38 -5.38 18.05 -0.97
N PRO A 39 -5.60 16.82 -0.48
CA PRO A 39 -5.63 16.61 0.97
C PRO A 39 -4.27 16.86 1.58
N SER A 40 -4.27 17.39 2.82
CA SER A 40 -3.07 17.47 3.65
C SER A 40 -3.00 16.24 4.56
N TYR A 41 -1.81 15.97 5.11
CA TYR A 41 -1.65 14.91 6.09
C TYR A 41 -2.58 15.11 7.29
N GLU A 42 -2.70 16.37 7.76
CA GLU A 42 -3.58 16.70 8.88
C GLU A 42 -5.04 16.38 8.56
N ALA A 43 -5.50 16.72 7.35
CA ALA A 43 -6.87 16.43 6.92
C ALA A 43 -7.11 14.91 6.85
N VAL A 44 -6.16 14.15 6.29
CA VAL A 44 -6.29 12.69 6.20
C VAL A 44 -6.34 12.07 7.61
N CYS A 45 -5.57 12.59 8.54
CA CYS A 45 -5.56 12.09 9.93
C CYS A 45 -6.86 12.32 10.67
N THR A 46 -7.75 13.19 10.18
CA THR A 46 -9.08 13.34 10.78
C THR A 46 -10.02 12.19 10.43
N HIS A 47 -9.63 11.35 9.47
CA HIS A 47 -10.43 10.21 8.97
C HIS A 47 -11.78 10.64 8.36
N THR A 48 -11.83 11.86 7.81
CA THR A 48 -13.04 12.39 7.17
C THR A 48 -12.90 12.55 5.66
N THR A 49 -11.68 12.40 5.12
CA THR A 49 -11.42 12.56 3.67
C THR A 49 -11.70 11.30 2.87
N GLY A 50 -11.73 10.14 3.50
CA GLY A 50 -11.85 8.85 2.84
C GLY A 50 -10.56 8.37 2.18
N HIS A 51 -9.50 9.18 2.17
CA HIS A 51 -8.22 8.81 1.57
C HIS A 51 -7.47 7.80 2.43
N ALA A 52 -6.79 6.86 1.76
CA ALA A 52 -5.83 5.99 2.39
C ALA A 52 -4.41 6.54 2.19
N GLU A 53 -3.55 6.30 3.17
CA GLU A 53 -2.11 6.48 2.99
C GLU A 53 -1.62 5.36 2.09
N ALA A 54 -1.05 5.72 0.94
CA ALA A 54 -0.69 4.77 -0.09
C ALA A 54 0.69 5.03 -0.66
N VAL A 55 1.25 4.02 -1.30
CA VAL A 55 2.53 4.11 -2.00
C VAL A 55 2.30 3.81 -3.48
N ARG A 56 2.74 4.71 -4.34
CA ARG A 56 2.78 4.49 -5.78
C ARG A 56 4.16 4.00 -6.15
N ILE A 57 4.21 2.87 -6.84
CA ILE A 57 5.43 2.13 -7.15
C ILE A 57 5.61 2.07 -8.66
N GLU A 58 6.76 2.53 -9.17
CA GLU A 58 7.16 2.25 -10.54
C GLU A 58 8.09 1.04 -10.52
N PHE A 59 7.85 0.07 -11.39
CA PHE A 59 8.65 -1.15 -11.42
C PHE A 59 8.92 -1.59 -12.85
N ASN A 60 10.04 -2.31 -13.00
CA ASN A 60 10.42 -2.93 -14.27
C ASN A 60 9.82 -4.33 -14.31
N PRO A 61 8.82 -4.59 -15.17
CA PRO A 61 8.14 -5.89 -15.19
C PRO A 61 9.05 -7.03 -15.68
N LYS A 62 10.22 -6.72 -16.23
CA LYS A 62 11.22 -7.71 -16.58
C LYS A 62 12.04 -8.18 -15.38
N GLN A 63 12.06 -7.42 -14.30
CA GLN A 63 12.80 -7.75 -13.08
C GLN A 63 11.90 -8.21 -11.95
N VAL A 64 10.69 -7.63 -11.83
CA VAL A 64 9.73 -8.02 -10.81
C VAL A 64 8.34 -7.96 -11.41
N SER A 65 7.53 -9.00 -11.16
CA SER A 65 6.16 -9.04 -11.66
C SER A 65 5.19 -8.37 -10.69
N TYR A 66 4.03 -7.98 -11.19
CA TYR A 66 2.95 -7.49 -10.35
C TYR A 66 2.52 -8.55 -9.32
N ASP A 67 2.50 -9.83 -9.72
CA ASP A 67 2.24 -10.96 -8.84
C ASP A 67 3.18 -10.94 -7.63
N LYS A 68 4.48 -10.77 -7.86
CA LYS A 68 5.46 -10.73 -6.78
C LYS A 68 5.27 -9.51 -5.89
N LEU A 69 4.94 -8.35 -6.45
CA LEU A 69 4.64 -7.15 -5.68
C LEU A 69 3.42 -7.37 -4.79
N LEU A 70 2.38 -8.03 -5.30
CA LEU A 70 1.20 -8.38 -4.50
C LEU A 70 1.56 -9.30 -3.34
N ARG A 71 2.43 -10.28 -3.56
CA ARG A 71 2.87 -11.19 -2.50
C ARG A 71 3.69 -10.46 -1.43
N GLN A 72 4.53 -9.51 -1.85
CA GLN A 72 5.24 -8.63 -0.92
C GLN A 72 4.26 -7.80 -0.10
N PHE A 73 3.23 -7.24 -0.75
CA PHE A 73 2.19 -6.47 -0.09
C PHE A 73 1.51 -7.27 1.02
N PHE A 74 1.07 -8.48 0.73
CA PHE A 74 0.39 -9.32 1.71
C PHE A 74 1.33 -9.83 2.81
N ARG A 75 2.63 -9.91 2.54
CA ARG A 75 3.62 -10.32 3.54
C ARG A 75 3.90 -9.24 4.57
N MET A 76 3.92 -7.98 4.14
CA MET A 76 4.43 -6.88 4.96
C MET A 76 3.45 -6.35 5.99
N HIS A 77 2.17 -6.73 5.93
CA HIS A 77 1.15 -6.24 6.85
C HIS A 77 0.13 -7.32 7.13
N ASP A 78 -0.78 -7.04 8.07
CA ASP A 78 -1.89 -7.94 8.38
C ASP A 78 -3.12 -7.55 7.57
N PRO A 79 -3.47 -8.30 6.50
CA PRO A 79 -4.60 -7.94 5.65
C PRO A 79 -5.96 -8.30 6.25
N THR A 80 -5.99 -8.80 7.50
CA THR A 80 -7.23 -9.15 8.19
C THR A 80 -7.71 -8.06 9.15
N GLN A 81 -6.96 -6.98 9.30
CA GLN A 81 -7.34 -5.86 10.17
C GLN A 81 -8.13 -4.83 9.38
N LEU A 82 -9.39 -4.64 9.74
CA LEU A 82 -10.27 -3.72 9.06
C LEU A 82 -9.99 -2.29 9.51
N ASN A 83 -9.66 -1.41 8.55
CA ASN A 83 -9.43 0.02 8.78
C ASN A 83 -8.41 0.29 9.90
N ARG A 84 -7.35 -0.53 9.96
CA ARG A 84 -6.27 -0.33 10.92
C ARG A 84 -5.07 -1.21 10.57
N GLN A 85 -3.90 -0.84 11.08
CA GLN A 85 -2.72 -1.70 11.11
C GLN A 85 -2.01 -1.52 12.43
N GLY A 86 -2.06 -2.55 13.27
CA GLY A 86 -1.45 -2.49 14.59
C GLY A 86 -2.02 -1.34 15.43
N PRO A 87 -1.15 -0.43 15.93
CA PRO A 87 -1.60 0.70 16.74
C PRO A 87 -2.25 1.83 15.93
N ASP A 88 -2.09 1.82 14.59
CA ASP A 88 -2.63 2.87 13.74
C ASP A 88 -4.07 2.53 13.38
N VAL A 89 -5.03 3.27 13.91
CA VAL A 89 -6.46 3.03 13.77
C VAL A 89 -7.11 4.13 12.91
N GLY A 90 -7.95 3.71 11.96
CA GLY A 90 -8.68 4.62 11.09
C GLY A 90 -8.65 4.14 9.64
N ASP A 91 -9.59 4.62 8.82
CA ASP A 91 -9.72 4.21 7.43
C ASP A 91 -8.53 4.64 6.56
N SER A 92 -7.76 5.64 7.00
CA SER A 92 -6.54 6.04 6.30
C SER A 92 -5.45 4.96 6.37
N TYR A 93 -5.55 4.04 7.30
CA TYR A 93 -4.62 2.93 7.48
C TYR A 93 -5.18 1.60 6.97
N ARG A 94 -6.22 1.64 6.15
CA ARG A 94 -6.84 0.42 5.63
C ARG A 94 -5.92 -0.30 4.64
N SER A 95 -6.14 -1.61 4.50
CA SER A 95 -5.49 -2.44 3.50
C SER A 95 -6.25 -2.33 2.18
N ALA A 96 -5.59 -1.86 1.14
CA ALA A 96 -6.24 -1.66 -0.15
C ALA A 96 -5.26 -1.83 -1.32
N ILE A 97 -5.78 -2.31 -2.43
CA ILE A 97 -5.06 -2.40 -3.70
C ILE A 97 -5.82 -1.53 -4.70
N PHE A 98 -5.12 -0.55 -5.27
CA PHE A 98 -5.69 0.35 -6.27
C PHE A 98 -5.25 -0.12 -7.66
N TYR A 99 -6.13 -0.87 -8.33
CA TYR A 99 -5.78 -1.46 -9.63
C TYR A 99 -5.90 -0.43 -10.74
N LYS A 100 -4.99 -0.52 -11.71
CA LYS A 100 -4.93 0.40 -12.84
C LYS A 100 -5.66 -0.14 -14.08
N ASP A 101 -5.84 -1.47 -14.15
CA ASP A 101 -6.52 -2.13 -15.25
C ASP A 101 -7.13 -3.45 -14.77
N GLU A 102 -7.89 -4.09 -15.66
CA GLU A 102 -8.55 -5.35 -15.33
C GLU A 102 -7.58 -6.49 -15.05
N ASN A 103 -6.39 -6.46 -15.67
CA ASN A 103 -5.38 -7.48 -15.43
C ASN A 103 -4.86 -7.42 -14.00
N GLN A 104 -4.58 -6.23 -13.50
CA GLN A 104 -4.18 -6.04 -12.10
C GLN A 104 -5.29 -6.48 -11.14
N LYS A 105 -6.54 -6.13 -11.46
CA LYS A 105 -7.69 -6.53 -10.64
C LYS A 105 -7.82 -8.05 -10.55
N LYS A 106 -7.70 -8.73 -11.70
CA LYS A 106 -7.79 -10.21 -11.75
C LYS A 106 -6.69 -10.86 -10.94
N LEU A 107 -5.44 -10.42 -11.12
CA LEU A 107 -4.31 -10.97 -10.38
C LEU A 107 -4.47 -10.77 -8.88
N ALA A 108 -4.88 -9.57 -8.47
CA ALA A 108 -5.10 -9.27 -7.06
C ALA A 108 -6.20 -10.17 -6.47
N GLN A 109 -7.30 -10.35 -7.18
CA GLN A 109 -8.38 -11.22 -6.71
C GLN A 109 -7.94 -12.67 -6.60
N GLN A 110 -7.17 -13.16 -7.57
CA GLN A 110 -6.64 -14.53 -7.54
C GLN A 110 -5.76 -14.76 -6.32
N ILE A 111 -4.90 -13.80 -6.00
CA ILE A 111 -4.00 -13.92 -4.84
C ILE A 111 -4.78 -13.83 -3.53
N ILE A 112 -5.77 -12.94 -3.43
CA ILE A 112 -6.66 -12.89 -2.27
C ILE A 112 -7.34 -14.22 -2.05
N ASP A 113 -7.90 -14.81 -3.10
CA ASP A 113 -8.60 -16.10 -3.01
C ASP A 113 -7.63 -17.22 -2.59
N GLU A 114 -6.44 -17.26 -3.19
CA GLU A 114 -5.41 -18.24 -2.83
C GLU A 114 -5.01 -18.14 -1.35
N LEU A 115 -4.74 -16.93 -0.88
CA LEU A 115 -4.31 -16.71 0.50
C LEU A 115 -5.44 -16.93 1.50
N ASN A 116 -6.68 -16.62 1.15
CA ASN A 116 -7.83 -16.95 1.99
C ASN A 116 -8.01 -18.44 2.16
N GLN A 117 -7.69 -19.25 1.13
CA GLN A 117 -7.76 -20.70 1.24
C GLN A 117 -6.60 -21.29 2.03
N SER A 118 -5.38 -20.77 1.80
CA SER A 118 -4.16 -21.39 2.33
C SER A 118 -3.73 -20.86 3.70
N LYS A 119 -4.00 -19.59 4.02
CA LYS A 119 -3.41 -18.95 5.20
C LYS A 119 -4.40 -18.17 6.06
N TYR A 120 -5.34 -17.45 5.45
CA TYR A 120 -6.17 -16.49 6.19
C TYR A 120 -7.61 -16.95 6.45
N SER A 121 -8.00 -18.13 5.96
CA SER A 121 -9.32 -18.72 6.24
C SER A 121 -10.50 -17.78 5.91
N GLY A 122 -10.41 -17.05 4.81
CA GLY A 122 -11.48 -16.15 4.37
C GLY A 122 -11.52 -14.82 5.10
N LYS A 123 -10.50 -14.48 5.89
CA LYS A 123 -10.51 -13.29 6.76
C LYS A 123 -9.86 -12.05 6.15
N ILE A 124 -9.36 -12.11 4.91
CA ILE A 124 -8.74 -10.94 4.27
C ILE A 124 -9.81 -9.88 4.03
N VAL A 125 -9.53 -8.65 4.50
CA VAL A 125 -10.42 -7.49 4.34
C VAL A 125 -9.89 -6.45 3.36
N THR A 126 -8.78 -6.76 2.68
CA THR A 126 -8.19 -5.88 1.67
C THR A 126 -9.21 -5.54 0.60
N THR A 127 -9.39 -4.25 0.31
CA THR A 127 -10.31 -3.80 -0.73
C THR A 127 -9.60 -3.71 -2.07
N LEU A 128 -10.34 -3.96 -3.16
CA LEU A 128 -9.90 -3.71 -4.53
C LEU A 128 -10.63 -2.47 -5.01
N GLU A 129 -9.91 -1.38 -5.21
CA GLU A 129 -10.47 -0.10 -5.62
C GLU A 129 -9.84 0.33 -6.93
N PRO A 130 -10.61 0.92 -7.87
CA PRO A 130 -10.02 1.42 -9.11
C PRO A 130 -9.09 2.59 -8.80
N ALA A 131 -7.92 2.60 -9.42
CA ALA A 131 -6.98 3.72 -9.27
C ALA A 131 -7.59 4.96 -9.91
N ASP A 132 -7.59 6.06 -9.17
CA ASP A 132 -8.06 7.36 -9.63
C ASP A 132 -6.95 8.37 -9.31
N LYS A 133 -7.30 9.53 -8.77
CA LYS A 133 -6.30 10.54 -8.46
C LYS A 133 -5.42 10.11 -7.29
N PHE A 134 -4.11 10.20 -7.50
CA PHE A 134 -3.13 10.02 -6.45
C PHE A 134 -2.54 11.38 -6.09
N TRP A 135 -2.68 11.78 -4.82
CA TRP A 135 -2.21 13.06 -4.33
C TRP A 135 -0.88 12.84 -3.61
N PRO A 136 0.26 13.24 -4.20
CA PRO A 136 1.55 13.07 -3.53
C PRO A 136 1.55 13.73 -2.15
N ALA A 137 2.07 13.03 -1.15
CA ALA A 137 2.19 13.58 0.18
C ALA A 137 3.30 14.62 0.23
N GLU A 138 3.31 15.40 1.30
CA GLU A 138 4.29 16.45 1.54
C GLU A 138 5.72 15.90 1.48
N ASN A 139 6.68 16.72 1.09
CA ASN A 139 8.08 16.28 0.92
C ASN A 139 8.67 15.67 2.18
N TYR A 140 8.29 16.12 3.36
CA TYR A 140 8.84 15.58 4.60
C TYR A 140 8.39 14.14 4.87
N HIS A 141 7.36 13.64 4.18
CA HIS A 141 6.95 12.24 4.26
C HIS A 141 7.73 11.36 3.29
N GLN A 142 8.26 11.94 2.20
CA GLN A 142 8.95 11.15 1.18
C GLN A 142 10.27 10.60 1.75
N LYS A 143 10.44 9.27 1.67
CA LYS A 143 11.64 8.58 2.16
C LYS A 143 11.89 8.81 3.65
N PHE A 144 10.82 8.99 4.44
CA PHE A 144 10.92 9.32 5.86
C PHE A 144 11.74 8.28 6.64
N THR A 145 11.44 7.00 6.47
CA THR A 145 12.13 5.93 7.21
C THR A 145 13.60 5.83 6.80
N GLU A 146 13.90 5.96 5.51
CA GLU A 146 15.27 5.95 5.01
C GLU A 146 16.10 7.08 5.62
N ARG A 147 15.52 8.29 5.70
CA ARG A 147 16.21 9.48 6.21
C ARG A 147 16.35 9.50 7.72
N THR A 148 15.42 8.96 8.46
CA THR A 148 15.33 9.11 9.91
C THR A 148 15.58 7.84 10.70
N GLY A 149 15.47 6.66 10.08
CA GLY A 149 15.54 5.37 10.76
C GLY A 149 14.30 5.08 11.60
N ARG A 150 13.23 5.88 11.47
CA ARG A 150 11.98 5.74 12.23
C ARG A 150 10.83 5.45 11.29
N GLY A 151 9.66 5.15 11.85
CA GLY A 151 8.43 4.97 11.06
C GLY A 151 8.27 3.60 10.44
N MET A 152 9.01 2.59 10.90
CA MET A 152 8.81 1.21 10.43
C MET A 152 7.45 0.67 10.87
N CYS A 153 6.95 1.14 12.01
CA CYS A 153 5.60 0.83 12.50
C CYS A 153 5.36 -0.67 12.66
N HIS A 154 4.49 -1.22 11.82
CA HIS A 154 4.05 -2.61 11.84
C HIS A 154 4.92 -3.54 10.99
N ILE A 155 5.95 -3.05 10.33
CA ILE A 155 6.72 -3.81 9.35
C ILE A 155 7.99 -4.37 9.99
N ASP A 156 7.99 -5.69 10.21
CA ASP A 156 9.09 -6.40 10.86
C ASP A 156 9.96 -7.19 9.89
N TYR A 157 9.59 -7.22 8.60
CA TYR A 157 10.21 -8.11 7.64
C TYR A 157 11.02 -7.36 6.61
N ALA A 158 12.09 -8.00 6.14
CA ALA A 158 12.74 -7.60 4.91
C ALA A 158 12.03 -8.23 3.71
N PRO A 159 12.08 -7.62 2.52
CA PRO A 159 11.54 -8.23 1.30
C PRO A 159 12.20 -9.57 0.98
N ILE A 160 11.44 -10.44 0.38
CA ILE A 160 11.92 -11.74 -0.10
C ILE A 160 12.24 -11.71 -1.59
#